data_9bd27b9e5f1ed3e9f41a986fe554e23c
#
_entry.id   9bd27b9e5f1ed3e9f41a986fe554e23c
#
_cell.length_a   1.000
_cell.length_b   1.000
_cell.length_c   1.000
_cell.angle_alpha   90.00
_cell.angle_beta   90.00
_cell.angle_gamma   90.00
#
_symmetry.space_group_name_H-M   'P 1'
#
loop_
_entity.id
_entity.type
_entity.pdbx_description
1 polymer ?
#
loop_
_entity_poly.entity_id
_entity_poly.type
_entity_poly.pdbx_seq_one_letter_code
_entity_poly.pdbx_strand_id
1 'polypeptide(L)'
;ILDSPDHASYATMGIFEELTGKFDVDSYYDGAVNSCTLDGKLYGVPFGVNCLGLYYNEDMLNAAGCSVPTTWDELMETAKAVTTDSVSGLAFCSVQNEEGTFNFTPWLWSTGASSYEMDSKGGIKALTFAKELIDSGVMSKECINWTQGDVMNQFIAGNVAMMVNGPWQIPTMQSEAPDLNWKVTLIPKDTEYASCLGGENYAVVKGGNTEGALDFLEYATE
;
A
#
# COMPACT_ATOMS: atom_id res chain seq x y z
N ILE A 1 12.97 -10.12 10.53
CA ILE A 1 11.87 -9.69 9.64
C ILE A 1 12.20 -8.30 9.16
N LEU A 2 11.99 -8.01 7.90
CA LEU A 2 12.19 -6.70 7.30
C LEU A 2 11.18 -6.51 6.16
N ASP A 3 10.92 -5.24 5.83
CA ASP A 3 10.04 -4.85 4.75
C ASP A 3 10.60 -5.28 3.39
N SER A 4 9.74 -5.71 2.49
CA SER A 4 10.15 -6.28 1.20
C SER A 4 10.96 -5.31 0.33
N PRO A 5 10.68 -4.00 0.26
CA PRO A 5 11.47 -3.07 -0.55
C PRO A 5 12.92 -2.93 -0.08
N ASP A 6 13.19 -3.12 1.21
CA ASP A 6 14.53 -2.99 1.78
C ASP A 6 15.41 -4.23 1.55
N HIS A 7 14.79 -5.38 1.27
CA HIS A 7 15.46 -6.68 1.27
C HIS A 7 16.64 -6.74 0.29
N ALA A 8 16.44 -6.29 -0.94
CA ALA A 8 17.48 -6.30 -1.98
C ALA A 8 18.69 -5.43 -1.59
N SER A 9 18.45 -4.29 -0.93
CA SER A 9 19.52 -3.40 -0.46
C SER A 9 20.40 -4.07 0.58
N TYR A 10 19.82 -4.72 1.57
CA TYR A 10 20.57 -5.45 2.60
C TYR A 10 21.25 -6.71 2.05
N ALA A 11 20.61 -7.42 1.11
CA ALA A 11 21.23 -8.54 0.42
C ALA A 11 22.49 -8.09 -0.37
N THR A 12 22.41 -6.95 -1.07
CA THR A 12 23.55 -6.36 -1.79
C THR A 12 24.70 -5.97 -0.85
N MET A 13 24.40 -5.55 0.37
CA MET A 13 25.43 -5.28 1.40
C MET A 13 26.10 -6.57 1.92
N GLY A 14 25.61 -7.74 1.53
CA GLY A 14 26.16 -9.04 1.93
C GLY A 14 25.86 -9.43 3.38
N ILE A 15 24.84 -8.82 3.99
CA ILE A 15 24.48 -9.03 5.40
C ILE A 15 23.77 -10.38 5.60
N PHE A 16 23.03 -10.86 4.57
CA PHE A 16 22.21 -12.06 4.68
C PHE A 16 22.93 -13.32 4.19
N GLU A 17 22.59 -14.45 4.81
CA GLU A 17 22.93 -15.77 4.31
C GLU A 17 22.17 -16.08 3.01
N GLU A 18 22.83 -16.78 2.07
CA GLU A 18 22.15 -17.30 0.88
C GLU A 18 21.32 -18.53 1.26
N LEU A 19 20.04 -18.52 0.88
CA LEU A 19 19.05 -19.54 1.21
C LEU A 19 18.63 -20.38 -0.01
N THR A 20 19.25 -20.18 -1.17
CA THR A 20 18.95 -20.90 -2.42
C THR A 20 18.99 -22.42 -2.21
N GLY A 21 17.87 -23.10 -2.52
CA GLY A 21 17.72 -24.54 -2.36
C GLY A 21 17.56 -25.04 -0.92
N LYS A 22 17.47 -24.16 0.07
CA LYS A 22 17.20 -24.53 1.47
C LYS A 22 15.72 -24.52 1.81
N PHE A 23 14.92 -23.72 1.11
CA PHE A 23 13.48 -23.60 1.29
C PHE A 23 12.77 -23.84 -0.03
N ASP A 24 11.61 -24.53 0.05
CA ASP A 24 10.68 -24.63 -1.06
C ASP A 24 9.81 -23.36 -1.10
N VAL A 25 9.97 -22.59 -2.17
CA VAL A 25 9.22 -21.33 -2.36
C VAL A 25 8.22 -21.40 -3.52
N ASP A 26 8.01 -22.57 -4.11
CA ASP A 26 7.15 -22.78 -5.27
C ASP A 26 5.66 -22.50 -4.97
N SER A 27 5.26 -22.58 -3.70
CA SER A 27 3.89 -22.28 -3.24
C SER A 27 3.61 -20.79 -2.99
N TYR A 28 4.65 -19.95 -2.99
CA TYR A 28 4.53 -18.51 -2.75
C TYR A 28 4.22 -17.76 -4.05
N TYR A 29 3.65 -16.56 -3.93
CA TYR A 29 3.48 -15.67 -5.07
C TYR A 29 4.84 -15.24 -5.64
N ASP A 30 4.99 -15.25 -6.95
CA ASP A 30 6.23 -14.85 -7.65
C ASP A 30 6.74 -13.48 -7.19
N GLY A 31 5.85 -12.50 -7.03
CA GLY A 31 6.19 -11.16 -6.56
C GLY A 31 6.83 -11.15 -5.16
N ALA A 32 6.34 -12.00 -4.25
CA ALA A 32 6.89 -12.13 -2.91
C ALA A 32 8.29 -12.80 -2.96
N VAL A 33 8.45 -13.88 -3.72
CA VAL A 33 9.75 -14.55 -3.90
C VAL A 33 10.76 -13.61 -4.56
N ASN A 34 10.33 -12.85 -5.57
CA ASN A 34 11.20 -11.89 -6.25
C ASN A 34 11.69 -10.79 -5.31
N SER A 35 10.89 -10.37 -4.31
CA SER A 35 11.29 -9.34 -3.34
C SER A 35 12.47 -9.76 -2.46
N CYS A 36 12.70 -11.06 -2.25
CA CYS A 36 13.81 -11.60 -1.48
C CYS A 36 14.86 -12.34 -2.34
N THR A 37 14.80 -12.16 -3.67
CA THR A 37 15.74 -12.74 -4.62
C THR A 37 16.62 -11.64 -5.23
N LEU A 38 17.95 -11.87 -5.23
CA LEU A 38 18.94 -10.98 -5.84
C LEU A 38 19.85 -11.79 -6.75
N ASP A 39 19.98 -11.38 -8.03
CA ASP A 39 20.82 -12.07 -9.04
C ASP A 39 20.53 -13.59 -9.14
N GLY A 40 19.25 -13.97 -9.04
CA GLY A 40 18.80 -15.36 -9.10
C GLY A 40 19.09 -16.19 -7.84
N LYS A 41 19.51 -15.57 -6.76
CA LYS A 41 19.78 -16.21 -5.47
C LYS A 41 18.79 -15.74 -4.41
N LEU A 42 18.29 -16.69 -3.63
CA LEU A 42 17.37 -16.43 -2.54
C LEU A 42 18.13 -15.97 -1.29
N TYR A 43 17.72 -14.84 -0.69
CA TYR A 43 18.30 -14.28 0.54
C TYR A 43 17.29 -14.14 1.67
N GLY A 44 16.07 -14.58 1.47
CA GLY A 44 15.00 -14.56 2.46
C GLY A 44 13.86 -15.50 2.10
N VAL A 45 12.88 -15.59 2.99
CA VAL A 45 11.63 -16.32 2.75
C VAL A 45 10.50 -15.34 3.03
N PRO A 46 9.50 -15.22 2.14
CA PRO A 46 8.36 -14.35 2.40
C PRO A 46 7.62 -14.74 3.68
N PHE A 47 7.36 -13.75 4.54
CA PHE A 47 6.60 -13.94 5.78
C PHE A 47 5.11 -13.67 5.56
N GLY A 48 4.82 -12.56 4.89
CA GLY A 48 3.46 -12.15 4.59
C GLY A 48 3.42 -11.24 3.39
N VAL A 49 2.26 -11.17 2.75
CA VAL A 49 1.99 -10.23 1.65
C VAL A 49 0.77 -9.40 1.97
N ASN A 50 0.77 -8.18 1.52
CA ASN A 50 -0.33 -7.24 1.66
C ASN A 50 -0.51 -6.41 0.38
N CYS A 51 -1.59 -5.67 0.30
CA CYS A 51 -1.82 -4.71 -0.77
C CYS A 51 -2.69 -3.55 -0.27
N LEU A 52 -2.72 -2.48 -1.04
CA LEU A 52 -3.57 -1.33 -0.78
C LEU A 52 -4.98 -1.55 -1.35
N GLY A 53 -5.96 -0.93 -0.69
CA GLY A 53 -7.34 -0.85 -1.14
C GLY A 53 -7.94 0.52 -0.85
N LEU A 54 -9.10 0.81 -1.42
CA LEU A 54 -9.91 1.97 -1.07
C LEU A 54 -10.86 1.60 0.07
N TYR A 55 -10.63 2.19 1.25
CA TYR A 55 -11.53 2.14 2.39
C TYR A 55 -12.50 3.30 2.30
N TYR A 56 -13.77 3.07 2.58
CA TYR A 56 -14.79 4.11 2.51
C TYR A 56 -15.79 4.01 3.66
N ASN A 57 -16.26 5.15 4.12
CA ASN A 57 -17.35 5.27 5.06
C ASN A 57 -18.68 5.13 4.28
N GLU A 58 -19.35 3.99 4.46
CA GLU A 58 -20.57 3.67 3.73
C GLU A 58 -21.72 4.66 4.03
N ASP A 59 -21.81 5.12 5.28
CA ASP A 59 -22.86 6.06 5.68
C ASP A 59 -22.67 7.44 5.02
N MET A 60 -21.43 7.92 4.89
CA MET A 60 -21.13 9.17 4.20
C MET A 60 -21.45 9.09 2.71
N LEU A 61 -21.08 7.99 2.04
CA LEU A 61 -21.39 7.78 0.62
C LEU A 61 -22.91 7.70 0.41
N ASN A 62 -23.62 6.93 1.25
CA ASN A 62 -25.07 6.79 1.18
C ASN A 62 -25.77 8.12 1.42
N ALA A 63 -25.33 8.91 2.40
CA ALA A 63 -25.90 10.23 2.69
C ALA A 63 -25.73 11.21 1.52
N ALA A 64 -24.64 11.10 0.77
CA ALA A 64 -24.40 11.87 -0.45
C ALA A 64 -25.09 11.30 -1.70
N GLY A 65 -25.74 10.13 -1.59
CA GLY A 65 -26.36 9.43 -2.72
C GLY A 65 -25.35 8.87 -3.72
N CYS A 66 -24.12 8.59 -3.29
CA CYS A 66 -23.04 8.12 -4.13
C CYS A 66 -22.95 6.59 -4.12
N SER A 67 -22.61 6.01 -5.25
CA SER A 67 -22.15 4.63 -5.36
C SER A 67 -20.64 4.55 -5.07
N VAL A 68 -20.17 3.35 -4.78
CA VAL A 68 -18.72 3.08 -4.62
C VAL A 68 -18.01 3.30 -5.96
N PRO A 69 -17.00 4.18 -6.03
CA PRO A 69 -16.34 4.52 -7.29
C PRO A 69 -15.46 3.36 -7.79
N THR A 70 -15.41 3.16 -9.10
CA THR A 70 -14.61 2.14 -9.79
C THR A 70 -13.59 2.74 -10.75
N THR A 71 -13.74 4.01 -11.10
CA THR A 71 -12.85 4.76 -11.99
C THR A 71 -12.37 6.06 -11.32
N TRP A 72 -11.31 6.67 -11.86
CA TRP A 72 -10.82 7.96 -11.37
C TRP A 72 -11.86 9.08 -11.48
N ASP A 73 -12.63 9.09 -12.58
CA ASP A 73 -13.68 10.09 -12.79
C ASP A 73 -14.79 9.94 -11.74
N GLU A 74 -15.25 8.70 -11.51
CA GLU A 74 -16.22 8.40 -10.46
C GLU A 74 -15.69 8.72 -9.07
N LEU A 75 -14.39 8.45 -8.80
CA LEU A 75 -13.74 8.79 -7.53
C LEU A 75 -13.74 10.30 -7.32
N MET A 76 -13.38 11.08 -8.33
CA MET A 76 -13.37 12.54 -8.24
C MET A 76 -14.79 13.11 -8.00
N GLU A 77 -15.80 12.57 -8.69
CA GLU A 77 -17.20 12.96 -8.51
C GLU A 77 -17.69 12.61 -7.10
N THR A 78 -17.46 11.38 -6.65
CA THR A 78 -17.81 10.91 -5.30
C THR A 78 -17.09 11.75 -4.23
N ALA A 79 -15.77 11.94 -4.39
CA ALA A 79 -15.00 12.75 -3.44
C ALA A 79 -15.54 14.18 -3.33
N LYS A 80 -15.90 14.82 -4.45
CA LYS A 80 -16.53 16.16 -4.45
C LYS A 80 -17.86 16.16 -3.73
N ALA A 81 -18.69 15.13 -3.95
CA ALA A 81 -20.02 15.05 -3.37
C ALA A 81 -20.01 14.87 -1.83
N VAL A 82 -19.00 14.18 -1.29
CA VAL A 82 -18.88 13.93 0.16
C VAL A 82 -18.00 14.97 0.88
N THR A 83 -17.26 15.81 0.14
CA THR A 83 -16.43 16.88 0.73
C THR A 83 -17.29 17.98 1.32
N THR A 84 -16.94 18.39 2.54
CA THR A 84 -17.57 19.53 3.26
C THR A 84 -16.48 20.42 3.85
N ASP A 85 -16.86 21.45 4.59
CA ASP A 85 -15.91 22.31 5.32
C ASP A 85 -15.06 21.54 6.35
N SER A 86 -15.55 20.39 6.84
CA SER A 86 -14.90 19.57 7.89
C SER A 86 -14.52 18.16 7.43
N VAL A 87 -14.91 17.75 6.24
CA VAL A 87 -14.65 16.39 5.72
C VAL A 87 -13.97 16.48 4.36
N SER A 88 -12.80 15.87 4.23
CA SER A 88 -12.16 15.62 2.94
C SER A 88 -12.75 14.38 2.29
N GLY A 89 -12.97 14.43 0.98
CA GLY A 89 -13.53 13.29 0.23
C GLY A 89 -12.59 12.10 0.15
N LEU A 90 -11.29 12.37 0.05
CA LEU A 90 -10.25 11.34 -0.09
C LEU A 90 -9.01 11.73 0.70
N ALA A 91 -8.28 10.74 1.18
CA ALA A 91 -6.90 10.89 1.64
C ALA A 91 -6.07 9.64 1.32
N PHE A 92 -4.78 9.85 1.08
CA PHE A 92 -3.76 8.82 1.10
C PHE A 92 -2.42 9.41 1.54
N CYS A 93 -1.54 8.57 2.08
CA CYS A 93 -0.23 8.98 2.53
C CYS A 93 0.60 9.51 1.35
N SER A 94 1.14 10.72 1.50
CA SER A 94 1.96 11.38 0.47
C SER A 94 3.26 11.95 1.06
N VAL A 95 3.72 11.41 2.20
CA VAL A 95 5.00 11.79 2.81
C VAL A 95 6.16 11.45 1.88
N GLN A 96 7.24 12.23 1.99
CA GLN A 96 8.43 12.05 1.14
C GLN A 96 9.31 10.91 1.68
N ASN A 97 8.79 9.69 1.64
CA ASN A 97 9.49 8.47 2.02
C ASN A 97 8.89 7.27 1.26
N GLU A 98 9.21 6.05 1.71
CA GLU A 98 8.71 4.80 1.14
C GLU A 98 7.19 4.69 1.23
N GLU A 99 6.54 5.03 2.35
CA GLU A 99 5.09 4.99 2.51
C GLU A 99 4.36 5.80 1.43
N GLY A 100 4.84 7.03 1.17
CA GLY A 100 4.25 7.89 0.14
C GLY A 100 4.43 7.32 -1.26
N THR A 101 5.59 6.72 -1.54
CA THR A 101 5.85 6.03 -2.81
C THR A 101 4.92 4.84 -2.97
N PHE A 102 4.79 4.00 -1.94
CA PHE A 102 3.92 2.84 -1.93
C PHE A 102 2.46 3.23 -2.19
N ASN A 103 1.98 4.31 -1.56
CA ASN A 103 0.61 4.81 -1.74
C ASN A 103 0.37 5.48 -3.11
N PHE A 104 1.41 6.06 -3.73
CA PHE A 104 1.29 6.69 -5.06
C PHE A 104 1.38 5.69 -6.21
N THR A 105 2.13 4.61 -6.05
CA THR A 105 2.42 3.64 -7.12
C THR A 105 1.17 3.02 -7.76
N PRO A 106 0.08 2.66 -7.05
CA PRO A 106 -1.15 2.17 -7.67
C PRO A 106 -1.76 3.14 -8.69
N TRP A 107 -1.71 4.44 -8.41
CA TRP A 107 -2.20 5.46 -9.34
C TRP A 107 -1.36 5.50 -10.62
N LEU A 108 -0.04 5.42 -10.48
CA LEU A 108 0.89 5.35 -11.61
C LEU A 108 0.63 4.10 -12.47
N TRP A 109 0.61 2.94 -11.85
CA TRP A 109 0.43 1.67 -12.57
C TRP A 109 -0.95 1.55 -13.21
N SER A 110 -1.98 2.15 -12.61
CA SER A 110 -3.33 2.17 -13.18
C SER A 110 -3.40 2.86 -14.55
N THR A 111 -2.44 3.72 -14.89
CA THR A 111 -2.31 4.32 -16.23
C THR A 111 -1.60 3.43 -17.24
N GLY A 112 -1.06 2.28 -16.81
CA GLY A 112 -0.16 1.42 -17.59
C GLY A 112 1.28 1.89 -17.62
N ALA A 113 1.66 2.94 -16.84
CA ALA A 113 3.03 3.44 -16.79
C ALA A 113 3.90 2.63 -15.83
N SER A 114 5.19 2.55 -16.15
CA SER A 114 6.23 1.96 -15.29
C SER A 114 6.73 2.97 -14.26
N SER A 115 7.16 2.48 -13.09
CA SER A 115 7.79 3.30 -12.06
C SER A 115 9.11 3.96 -12.51
N TYR A 116 9.72 3.47 -13.59
CA TYR A 116 10.94 4.01 -14.17
C TYR A 116 10.69 5.07 -15.26
N GLU A 117 9.42 5.35 -15.61
CA GLU A 117 9.03 6.21 -16.73
C GLU A 117 8.04 7.30 -16.27
N MET A 118 8.41 8.02 -15.21
CA MET A 118 7.58 9.08 -14.61
C MET A 118 7.29 10.25 -15.57
N ASP A 119 8.12 10.47 -16.57
CA ASP A 119 7.95 11.47 -17.62
C ASP A 119 7.13 10.97 -18.83
N SER A 120 6.66 9.71 -18.78
CA SER A 120 5.71 9.18 -19.78
C SER A 120 4.35 9.88 -19.69
N LYS A 121 3.51 9.68 -20.72
CA LYS A 121 2.13 10.18 -20.69
C LYS A 121 1.35 9.67 -19.48
N GLY A 122 1.54 8.40 -19.11
CA GLY A 122 0.89 7.81 -17.94
C GLY A 122 1.41 8.39 -16.63
N GLY A 123 2.72 8.55 -16.48
CA GLY A 123 3.33 9.17 -15.31
C GLY A 123 2.87 10.62 -15.10
N ILE A 124 2.87 11.42 -16.18
CA ILE A 124 2.34 12.79 -16.14
C ILE A 124 0.85 12.80 -15.76
N LYS A 125 0.06 11.86 -16.31
CA LYS A 125 -1.37 11.74 -15.98
C LYS A 125 -1.59 11.42 -14.51
N ALA A 126 -0.85 10.47 -13.94
CA ALA A 126 -0.97 10.10 -12.53
C ALA A 126 -0.61 11.27 -11.59
N LEU A 127 0.49 11.98 -11.87
CA LEU A 127 0.87 13.17 -11.10
C LEU A 127 -0.15 14.31 -11.24
N THR A 128 -0.70 14.48 -12.45
CA THR A 128 -1.75 15.48 -12.70
C THR A 128 -3.00 15.16 -11.88
N PHE A 129 -3.43 13.90 -11.88
CA PHE A 129 -4.58 13.47 -11.11
C PHE A 129 -4.37 13.69 -9.59
N ALA A 130 -3.21 13.29 -9.05
CA ALA A 130 -2.88 13.55 -7.64
C ALA A 130 -2.91 15.05 -7.30
N LYS A 131 -2.41 15.90 -8.22
CA LYS A 131 -2.48 17.34 -8.08
C LYS A 131 -3.92 17.85 -8.11
N GLU A 132 -4.74 17.35 -9.03
CA GLU A 132 -6.16 17.73 -9.16
C GLU A 132 -6.98 17.38 -7.91
N LEU A 133 -6.71 16.27 -7.25
CA LEU A 133 -7.33 15.90 -5.98
C LEU A 133 -7.10 16.98 -4.90
N ILE A 134 -5.89 17.53 -4.83
CA ILE A 134 -5.55 18.61 -3.91
C ILE A 134 -6.14 19.96 -4.37
N ASP A 135 -5.96 20.32 -5.64
CA ASP A 135 -6.38 21.62 -6.17
C ASP A 135 -7.90 21.80 -6.13
N SER A 136 -8.66 20.71 -6.29
CA SER A 136 -10.12 20.72 -6.17
C SER A 136 -10.62 20.75 -4.72
N GLY A 137 -9.73 20.61 -3.74
CA GLY A 137 -10.06 20.64 -2.32
C GLY A 137 -10.66 19.34 -1.77
N VAL A 138 -10.74 18.26 -2.58
CA VAL A 138 -11.27 16.98 -2.12
C VAL A 138 -10.28 16.20 -1.26
N MET A 139 -8.98 16.53 -1.38
CA MET A 139 -7.90 15.97 -0.56
C MET A 139 -7.12 17.10 0.13
N SER A 140 -6.86 16.94 1.42
CA SER A 140 -6.10 17.92 2.20
C SER A 140 -4.65 18.00 1.74
N LYS A 141 -4.08 19.21 1.70
CA LYS A 141 -2.64 19.42 1.48
C LYS A 141 -1.78 18.78 2.59
N GLU A 142 -2.34 18.58 3.78
CA GLU A 142 -1.64 17.94 4.89
C GLU A 142 -1.29 16.47 4.64
N CYS A 143 -1.86 15.83 3.62
CA CYS A 143 -1.50 14.47 3.20
C CYS A 143 0.00 14.31 2.91
N ILE A 144 0.71 15.40 2.57
CA ILE A 144 2.18 15.38 2.40
C ILE A 144 2.95 15.20 3.73
N ASN A 145 2.27 15.37 4.86
CA ASN A 145 2.82 15.22 6.21
C ASN A 145 2.22 14.01 6.95
N TRP A 146 1.17 13.40 6.41
CA TRP A 146 0.45 12.30 7.04
C TRP A 146 1.04 10.95 6.65
N THR A 147 1.44 10.18 7.65
CA THR A 147 1.74 8.76 7.52
C THR A 147 0.47 7.96 7.19
N GLN A 148 0.61 6.70 6.85
CA GLN A 148 -0.56 5.80 6.68
C GLN A 148 -1.40 5.71 7.96
N GLY A 149 -0.76 5.74 9.14
CA GLY A 149 -1.44 5.79 10.43
C GLY A 149 -2.21 7.10 10.64
N ASP A 150 -1.63 8.25 10.26
CA ASP A 150 -2.31 9.54 10.36
C ASP A 150 -3.55 9.59 9.44
N VAL A 151 -3.43 9.07 8.21
CA VAL A 151 -4.57 8.95 7.28
C VAL A 151 -5.68 8.09 7.87
N MET A 152 -5.35 6.95 8.46
CA MET A 152 -6.31 6.10 9.17
C MET A 152 -6.96 6.84 10.34
N ASN A 153 -6.20 7.58 11.15
CA ASN A 153 -6.72 8.38 12.26
C ASN A 153 -7.74 9.44 11.78
N GLN A 154 -7.47 10.12 10.65
CA GLN A 154 -8.43 11.05 10.06
C GLN A 154 -9.72 10.34 9.59
N PHE A 155 -9.58 9.14 9.02
CA PHE A 155 -10.72 8.35 8.57
C PHE A 155 -11.62 7.89 9.74
N ILE A 156 -11.05 7.32 10.80
CA ILE A 156 -11.83 6.88 11.98
C ILE A 156 -12.43 8.04 12.76
N ALA A 157 -11.80 9.23 12.72
CA ALA A 157 -12.35 10.45 13.30
C ALA A 157 -13.51 11.06 12.49
N GLY A 158 -13.78 10.52 11.28
CA GLY A 158 -14.82 11.05 10.39
C GLY A 158 -14.42 12.31 9.63
N ASN A 159 -13.14 12.68 9.61
CA ASN A 159 -12.62 13.85 8.89
C ASN A 159 -12.31 13.53 7.41
N VAL A 160 -12.31 12.25 7.04
CA VAL A 160 -12.05 11.74 5.69
C VAL A 160 -13.11 10.70 5.34
N ALA A 161 -13.74 10.82 4.19
CA ALA A 161 -14.78 9.89 3.75
C ALA A 161 -14.24 8.63 3.10
N MET A 162 -13.13 8.74 2.38
CA MET A 162 -12.44 7.62 1.71
C MET A 162 -10.94 7.71 1.93
N MET A 163 -10.28 6.57 2.16
CA MET A 163 -8.82 6.52 2.25
C MET A 163 -8.24 5.37 1.44
N VAL A 164 -7.04 5.56 0.89
CA VAL A 164 -6.21 4.46 0.40
C VAL A 164 -5.26 4.04 1.51
N ASN A 165 -5.35 2.77 1.91
CA ASN A 165 -4.53 2.21 2.99
C ASN A 165 -4.46 0.68 2.87
N GLY A 166 -3.76 0.03 3.77
CA GLY A 166 -3.57 -1.41 3.78
C GLY A 166 -4.25 -2.14 4.93
N PRO A 167 -4.27 -3.49 4.90
CA PRO A 167 -4.98 -4.32 5.87
C PRO A 167 -4.39 -4.24 7.29
N TRP A 168 -3.16 -3.75 7.45
CA TRP A 168 -2.55 -3.54 8.78
C TRP A 168 -3.28 -2.52 9.64
N GLN A 169 -4.15 -1.68 9.05
CA GLN A 169 -4.98 -0.73 9.80
C GLN A 169 -6.25 -1.36 10.37
N ILE A 170 -6.69 -2.52 9.86
CA ILE A 170 -7.96 -3.16 10.23
C ILE A 170 -8.07 -3.43 11.74
N PRO A 171 -7.05 -4.00 12.42
CA PRO A 171 -7.16 -4.26 13.85
C PRO A 171 -7.37 -2.98 14.67
N THR A 172 -6.67 -1.88 14.32
CA THR A 172 -6.84 -0.58 14.99
C THR A 172 -8.22 0.00 14.73
N MET A 173 -8.68 -0.01 13.49
CA MET A 173 -10.02 0.47 13.14
C MET A 173 -11.13 -0.30 13.87
N GLN A 174 -10.99 -1.61 13.98
CA GLN A 174 -11.95 -2.44 14.71
C GLN A 174 -11.97 -2.16 16.23
N SER A 175 -10.81 -1.84 16.81
CA SER A 175 -10.70 -1.57 18.24
C SER A 175 -11.07 -0.15 18.63
N GLU A 176 -10.70 0.85 17.81
CA GLU A 176 -10.85 2.27 18.13
C GLU A 176 -12.14 2.89 17.55
N ALA A 177 -12.68 2.31 16.48
CA ALA A 177 -13.89 2.77 15.84
C ALA A 177 -14.86 1.61 15.51
N PRO A 178 -15.30 0.81 16.52
CA PRO A 178 -16.10 -0.40 16.29
C PRO A 178 -17.47 -0.13 15.67
N ASP A 179 -18.00 1.08 15.85
CA ASP A 179 -19.31 1.49 15.32
C ASP A 179 -19.21 2.16 13.94
N LEU A 180 -17.99 2.36 13.41
CA LEU A 180 -17.81 2.96 12.09
C LEU A 180 -18.23 1.98 10.99
N ASN A 181 -19.22 2.36 10.19
CA ASN A 181 -19.68 1.55 9.05
C ASN A 181 -18.77 1.77 7.85
N TRP A 182 -17.67 1.02 7.80
CA TRP A 182 -16.68 1.09 6.73
C TRP A 182 -16.61 -0.21 5.92
N LYS A 183 -16.21 -0.07 4.69
CA LYS A 183 -15.92 -1.19 3.79
C LYS A 183 -14.67 -0.92 2.98
N VAL A 184 -14.17 -1.94 2.30
CA VAL A 184 -13.01 -1.85 1.41
C VAL A 184 -13.36 -2.36 0.02
N THR A 185 -12.78 -1.73 -0.99
CA THR A 185 -12.88 -2.11 -2.40
C THR A 185 -11.54 -1.92 -3.11
N LEU A 186 -11.49 -2.29 -4.37
CA LEU A 186 -10.33 -2.03 -5.22
C LEU A 186 -10.08 -0.51 -5.34
N ILE A 187 -8.83 -0.10 -5.45
CA ILE A 187 -8.49 1.30 -5.80
C ILE A 187 -9.08 1.58 -7.19
N PRO A 188 -9.84 2.67 -7.36
CA PRO A 188 -10.44 3.03 -8.65
C PRO A 188 -9.40 3.16 -9.75
N LYS A 189 -9.72 2.66 -10.92
CA LYS A 189 -8.79 2.60 -12.05
C LYS A 189 -8.87 3.82 -12.96
N ASP A 190 -7.77 4.09 -13.65
CA ASP A 190 -7.75 4.82 -14.91
C ASP A 190 -7.98 3.85 -16.08
N THR A 191 -6.95 3.14 -16.49
CA THR A 191 -7.01 2.12 -17.57
C THR A 191 -7.24 0.73 -16.99
N GLU A 192 -6.50 0.37 -15.94
CA GLU A 192 -6.55 -0.94 -15.31
C GLU A 192 -6.49 -0.83 -13.78
N TYR A 193 -7.02 -1.84 -13.10
CA TYR A 193 -6.89 -1.93 -11.65
C TYR A 193 -5.44 -2.23 -11.28
N ALA A 194 -4.92 -1.50 -10.31
CA ALA A 194 -3.58 -1.69 -9.82
C ALA A 194 -3.50 -1.53 -8.30
N SER A 195 -2.61 -2.28 -7.69
CA SER A 195 -2.18 -2.10 -6.31
C SER A 195 -0.72 -2.55 -6.17
N CYS A 196 -0.02 -2.08 -5.14
CA CYS A 196 1.29 -2.58 -4.81
C CYS A 196 1.16 -3.88 -4.01
N LEU A 197 1.97 -4.86 -4.35
CA LEU A 197 2.25 -5.99 -3.48
C LEU A 197 3.33 -5.56 -2.50
N GLY A 198 2.96 -5.43 -1.24
CA GLY A 198 3.86 -5.22 -0.12
C GLY A 198 3.99 -6.47 0.72
N GLY A 199 4.65 -6.35 1.84
CA GLY A 199 4.81 -7.42 2.81
C GLY A 199 6.21 -7.46 3.40
N GLU A 200 6.43 -8.44 4.25
CA GLU A 200 7.66 -8.62 4.99
C GLU A 200 8.31 -9.95 4.62
N ASN A 201 9.64 -9.98 4.73
CA ASN A 201 10.45 -11.16 4.51
C ASN A 201 11.22 -11.53 5.77
N TYR A 202 11.39 -12.82 6.02
CA TYR A 202 12.42 -13.33 6.90
C TYR A 202 13.77 -13.33 6.19
N ALA A 203 14.83 -12.99 6.91
CA ALA A 203 16.21 -13.16 6.46
C ALA A 203 17.09 -13.68 7.59
N VAL A 204 18.11 -14.47 7.24
CA VAL A 204 19.12 -14.94 8.18
C VAL A 204 20.33 -14.03 8.09
N VAL A 205 20.65 -13.35 9.18
CA VAL A 205 21.79 -12.42 9.26
C VAL A 205 23.07 -13.21 9.50
N LYS A 206 24.12 -12.95 8.70
CA LYS A 206 25.44 -13.58 8.85
C LYS A 206 26.07 -13.25 10.21
N GLY A 207 26.81 -14.23 10.72
CA GLY A 207 27.57 -14.07 11.97
C GLY A 207 26.76 -14.31 13.25
N GLY A 208 25.45 -14.64 13.12
CA GLY A 208 24.59 -15.08 14.22
C GLY A 208 24.55 -16.61 14.36
N ASN A 209 23.55 -17.12 15.07
CA ASN A 209 23.23 -18.54 15.12
C ASN A 209 22.45 -18.95 13.87
N THR A 210 23.19 -19.19 12.78
CA THR A 210 22.59 -19.53 11.46
C THR A 210 21.76 -20.81 11.53
N GLU A 211 22.21 -21.85 12.23
CA GLU A 211 21.48 -23.13 12.36
C GLU A 211 20.14 -22.92 13.05
N GLY A 212 20.13 -22.30 14.24
CA GLY A 212 18.88 -22.01 14.95
C GLY A 212 17.94 -21.04 14.22
N ALA A 213 18.49 -20.13 13.40
CA ALA A 213 17.67 -19.25 12.56
C ALA A 213 17.02 -20.01 11.40
N LEU A 214 17.72 -20.98 10.79
CA LEU A 214 17.16 -21.84 9.74
C LEU A 214 16.07 -22.77 10.30
N ASP A 215 16.30 -23.39 11.47
CA ASP A 215 15.32 -24.23 12.16
C ASP A 215 14.03 -23.43 12.49
N PHE A 216 14.22 -22.17 12.95
CA PHE A 216 13.08 -21.29 13.21
C PHE A 216 12.32 -20.95 11.91
N LEU A 217 13.01 -20.65 10.83
CA LEU A 217 12.37 -20.35 9.56
C LEU A 217 11.60 -21.54 9.01
N GLU A 218 12.17 -22.75 9.06
CA GLU A 218 11.50 -23.99 8.66
C GLU A 218 10.18 -24.15 9.42
N TYR A 219 10.21 -24.00 10.73
CA TYR A 219 8.99 -24.05 11.59
C TYR A 219 7.99 -22.94 11.27
N ALA A 220 8.46 -21.72 11.00
CA ALA A 220 7.59 -20.56 10.83
C ALA A 220 6.95 -20.49 9.43
N THR A 221 7.43 -21.28 8.47
CA THR A 221 6.96 -21.32 7.09
C THR A 221 6.29 -22.63 6.68
N GLU A 222 6.12 -23.60 7.63
CA GLU A 222 5.24 -24.77 7.51
C GLU A 222 3.76 -24.39 7.69
#